data_a4d3394e20f19bcfaed1c18c110ccc3f
#
_entry.id   a4d3394e20f19bcfaed1c18c110ccc3f
#
_cell.length_a   1.000
_cell.length_b   1.000
_cell.length_c   1.000
_cell.angle_alpha   90.00
_cell.angle_beta   90.00
_cell.angle_gamma   90.00
#
_symmetry.space_group_name_H-M   'P 1'
#
loop_
_entity.id
_entity.type
_entity.pdbx_description
1 polymer ?
#
loop_
_entity_poly.entity_id
_entity_poly.type
_entity_poly.pdbx_seq_one_letter_code
_entity_poly.pdbx_strand_id
1 'polypeptide(L)'
;MAAFLLNRSSELAGRRYGIPVFGTHAHSWVMSFDSELEAFRAFAKSSPKNCTLLIDTYDVREGCEHAITVAKEMEAAGERLSAIRIDSGDLAKLSKYVRGRFDAEGLPYVGISVSNDLDEYTIQSLLDQGAPIDSFGVGTKLATCYDQPALGGVYKLSARRASEADPWTPVVKLSEQPYKRTIPGVQRVRRYYDGFGGPVCDMIYDEDHLVGEGAARGNTLVAVNDAALVTDVSELEYRELLVPIVRDGSAVAPRESIQDARERCVWALDHAAFKRFLYPQTYVVGMEQGLAQVRDELVRKNMAAASAFPWAK
;
A
#
# COMPACT_ATOMS: atom_id res chain seq x y z
N MET A 1 -28.95 10.85 14.61
CA MET A 1 -27.95 10.91 15.70
C MET A 1 -27.02 9.67 15.77
N ALA A 2 -27.47 8.47 15.41
CA ALA A 2 -26.68 7.23 15.45
C ALA A 2 -25.58 7.15 14.37
N ALA A 3 -25.78 7.67 13.16
CA ALA A 3 -24.80 7.65 12.08
C ALA A 3 -23.53 8.49 12.36
N PHE A 4 -23.65 9.57 13.15
CA PHE A 4 -22.51 10.37 13.61
C PHE A 4 -21.63 9.66 14.64
N LEU A 5 -22.14 8.62 15.30
CA LEU A 5 -21.39 7.91 16.34
C LEU A 5 -20.40 6.86 15.77
N LEU A 6 -20.62 6.40 14.54
CA LEU A 6 -19.78 5.36 13.91
C LEU A 6 -18.48 5.90 13.30
N ASN A 7 -18.38 7.19 13.00
CA ASN A 7 -17.20 7.81 12.36
C ASN A 7 -16.27 8.57 13.31
N ARG A 8 -16.47 8.51 14.62
CA ARG A 8 -15.63 9.26 15.59
C ARG A 8 -14.15 8.93 15.51
N SER A 9 -13.78 7.71 15.16
CA SER A 9 -12.38 7.29 15.02
C SER A 9 -11.71 7.96 13.82
N SER A 10 -12.40 8.04 12.67
CA SER A 10 -11.89 8.68 11.45
C SER A 10 -11.79 10.19 11.63
N GLU A 11 -12.80 10.83 12.23
CA GLU A 11 -12.78 12.27 12.55
C GLU A 11 -11.69 12.60 13.55
N LEU A 12 -11.49 11.78 14.58
CA LEU A 12 -10.43 11.96 15.56
C LEU A 12 -9.04 11.81 14.93
N ALA A 13 -8.84 10.82 14.05
CA ALA A 13 -7.60 10.62 13.31
C ALA A 13 -7.34 11.82 12.36
N GLY A 14 -8.38 12.26 11.61
CA GLY A 14 -8.29 13.43 10.75
C GLY A 14 -7.87 14.68 11.51
N ARG A 15 -8.52 14.97 12.65
CA ARG A 15 -8.19 16.11 13.50
C ARG A 15 -6.79 16.00 14.11
N ARG A 16 -6.37 14.80 14.53
CA ARG A 16 -5.07 14.58 15.20
C ARG A 16 -3.90 14.64 14.22
N TYR A 17 -4.09 14.17 13.00
CA TYR A 17 -3.01 13.95 12.03
C TYR A 17 -3.14 14.83 10.78
N GLY A 18 -4.16 15.70 10.69
CA GLY A 18 -4.36 16.53 9.52
C GLY A 18 -4.80 15.77 8.27
N ILE A 19 -5.37 14.57 8.43
CA ILE A 19 -5.83 13.75 7.31
C ILE A 19 -7.21 14.27 6.88
N PRO A 20 -7.45 14.56 5.57
CA PRO A 20 -8.76 14.95 5.08
C PRO A 20 -9.81 13.87 5.41
N VAL A 21 -10.93 14.28 5.95
CA VAL A 21 -12.05 13.41 6.29
C VAL A 21 -13.23 13.75 5.41
N PHE A 22 -13.72 12.74 4.71
CA PHE A 22 -14.92 12.82 3.87
C PHE A 22 -15.93 11.80 4.35
N GLY A 23 -17.20 12.10 4.18
CA GLY A 23 -18.25 11.18 4.57
C GLY A 23 -19.58 11.58 3.98
N THR A 24 -20.51 10.63 4.02
CA THR A 24 -21.91 10.78 3.64
C THR A 24 -22.76 10.10 4.71
N HIS A 25 -24.07 10.24 4.64
CA HIS A 25 -24.95 9.45 5.49
C HIS A 25 -24.95 7.96 5.08
N ALA A 26 -25.42 7.09 5.96
CA ALA A 26 -25.64 5.67 5.68
C ALA A 26 -27.11 5.40 5.33
N HIS A 27 -27.43 4.19 4.83
CA HIS A 27 -28.80 3.75 4.58
C HIS A 27 -29.68 3.89 5.83
N SER A 28 -29.14 3.60 7.02
CA SER A 28 -29.86 3.75 8.30
C SER A 28 -30.31 5.20 8.59
N TRP A 29 -29.61 6.20 8.05
CA TRP A 29 -30.07 7.59 8.12
C TRP A 29 -31.35 7.76 7.33
N VAL A 30 -31.37 7.30 6.07
CA VAL A 30 -32.57 7.39 5.22
C VAL A 30 -33.73 6.65 5.86
N MET A 31 -33.52 5.44 6.35
CA MET A 31 -34.51 4.60 7.01
C MET A 31 -35.06 5.18 8.33
N SER A 32 -34.41 6.19 8.91
CA SER A 32 -34.88 6.85 10.13
C SER A 32 -35.88 7.98 9.91
N PHE A 33 -36.24 8.26 8.65
CA PHE A 33 -37.24 9.26 8.25
C PHE A 33 -38.45 8.58 7.59
N ASP A 34 -39.56 9.28 7.57
CA ASP A 34 -40.78 8.77 6.96
C ASP A 34 -40.69 8.72 5.43
N SER A 35 -39.79 9.54 4.82
CA SER A 35 -39.48 9.50 3.40
C SER A 35 -38.02 9.78 3.11
N GLU A 36 -37.49 9.23 2.01
CA GLU A 36 -36.13 9.47 1.54
C GLU A 36 -35.89 10.94 1.23
N LEU A 37 -36.85 11.63 0.63
CA LEU A 37 -36.75 13.06 0.32
C LEU A 37 -36.57 13.92 1.58
N GLU A 38 -37.29 13.60 2.66
CA GLU A 38 -37.10 14.27 3.96
C GLU A 38 -35.72 13.99 4.56
N ALA A 39 -35.27 12.77 4.47
CA ALA A 39 -33.91 12.40 4.93
C ALA A 39 -32.84 13.21 4.18
N PHE A 40 -32.98 13.36 2.86
CA PHE A 40 -32.03 14.12 2.03
C PHE A 40 -32.07 15.62 2.36
N ARG A 41 -33.25 16.23 2.52
CA ARG A 41 -33.41 17.62 2.96
C ARG A 41 -32.78 17.86 4.34
N ALA A 42 -33.02 16.95 5.29
CA ALA A 42 -32.44 17.03 6.61
C ALA A 42 -30.90 16.94 6.59
N PHE A 43 -30.34 16.06 5.75
CA PHE A 43 -28.89 15.94 5.58
C PHE A 43 -28.29 17.19 4.92
N ALA A 44 -28.88 17.69 3.84
CA ALA A 44 -28.46 18.91 3.16
C ALA A 44 -28.41 20.13 4.12
N LYS A 45 -29.44 20.24 4.97
CA LYS A 45 -29.49 21.29 6.00
C LYS A 45 -28.38 21.15 7.05
N SER A 46 -28.01 19.90 7.41
CA SER A 46 -26.97 19.67 8.44
C SER A 46 -25.55 19.79 7.90
N SER A 47 -25.34 19.57 6.62
CA SER A 47 -24.01 19.50 5.98
C SER A 47 -24.00 20.21 4.61
N PRO A 48 -24.32 21.51 4.53
CA PRO A 48 -24.55 22.20 3.27
C PRO A 48 -23.30 22.28 2.38
N LYS A 49 -22.10 22.38 2.98
CA LYS A 49 -20.84 22.57 2.23
C LYS A 49 -20.28 21.28 1.62
N ASN A 50 -20.62 20.12 2.18
CA ASN A 50 -20.08 18.82 1.75
C ASN A 50 -21.22 17.79 1.66
N CYS A 51 -22.35 18.20 1.10
CA CYS A 51 -23.53 17.35 0.99
C CYS A 51 -23.30 16.28 -0.08
N THR A 52 -23.25 15.01 0.33
CA THR A 52 -23.26 13.85 -0.56
C THR A 52 -24.42 12.93 -0.17
N LEU A 53 -25.31 12.65 -1.09
CA LEU A 53 -26.53 11.88 -0.84
C LEU A 53 -26.39 10.44 -1.34
N LEU A 54 -26.65 9.46 -0.48
CA LEU A 54 -26.69 8.04 -0.80
C LEU A 54 -28.07 7.71 -1.36
N ILE A 55 -28.14 7.37 -2.67
CA ILE A 55 -29.37 7.35 -3.43
C ILE A 55 -29.95 5.96 -3.71
N ASP A 56 -29.33 4.91 -3.20
CA ASP A 56 -29.69 3.52 -3.48
C ASP A 56 -30.27 2.78 -2.24
N THR A 57 -30.89 3.53 -1.32
CA THR A 57 -31.50 2.90 -0.14
C THR A 57 -32.72 2.07 -0.52
N TYR A 58 -33.53 2.52 -1.48
CA TYR A 58 -34.73 1.82 -1.95
C TYR A 58 -34.68 1.56 -3.46
N ASP A 59 -34.69 2.60 -4.29
CA ASP A 59 -34.52 2.53 -5.73
C ASP A 59 -33.66 3.68 -6.23
N VAL A 60 -32.62 3.36 -6.99
CA VAL A 60 -31.63 4.36 -7.47
C VAL A 60 -32.27 5.43 -8.36
N ARG A 61 -33.27 5.08 -9.14
CA ARG A 61 -33.94 6.04 -10.05
C ARG A 61 -34.75 7.03 -9.25
N GLU A 62 -35.54 6.56 -8.29
CA GLU A 62 -36.31 7.40 -7.39
C GLU A 62 -35.41 8.27 -6.52
N GLY A 63 -34.36 7.67 -5.93
CA GLY A 63 -33.33 8.40 -5.16
C GLY A 63 -32.62 9.47 -5.99
N CYS A 64 -32.35 9.21 -7.28
CA CYS A 64 -31.80 10.20 -8.21
C CYS A 64 -32.76 11.41 -8.37
N GLU A 65 -34.05 11.21 -8.57
CA GLU A 65 -35.04 12.30 -8.70
C GLU A 65 -35.16 13.09 -7.38
N HIS A 66 -35.15 12.41 -6.23
CA HIS A 66 -35.10 13.06 -4.92
C HIS A 66 -33.83 13.91 -4.73
N ALA A 67 -32.69 13.40 -5.14
CA ALA A 67 -31.43 14.13 -5.06
C ALA A 67 -31.40 15.35 -6.00
N ILE A 68 -31.97 15.25 -7.21
CA ILE A 68 -32.15 16.37 -8.14
C ILE A 68 -33.04 17.45 -7.51
N THR A 69 -34.14 17.04 -6.87
CA THR A 69 -35.02 17.97 -6.17
C THR A 69 -34.27 18.75 -5.09
N VAL A 70 -33.52 18.04 -4.24
CA VAL A 70 -32.74 18.66 -3.16
C VAL A 70 -31.61 19.52 -3.72
N ALA A 71 -30.94 19.10 -4.81
CA ALA A 71 -29.90 19.91 -5.45
C ALA A 71 -30.44 21.28 -5.91
N LYS A 72 -31.62 21.30 -6.53
CA LYS A 72 -32.28 22.57 -6.94
C LYS A 72 -32.71 23.42 -5.74
N GLU A 73 -33.21 22.81 -4.67
CA GLU A 73 -33.53 23.52 -3.41
C GLU A 73 -32.26 24.14 -2.79
N MET A 74 -31.12 23.42 -2.82
CA MET A 74 -29.81 23.94 -2.35
C MET A 74 -29.33 25.12 -3.22
N GLU A 75 -29.44 25.02 -4.55
CA GLU A 75 -29.08 26.11 -5.45
C GLU A 75 -29.89 27.39 -5.16
N ALA A 76 -31.20 27.24 -4.95
CA ALA A 76 -32.09 28.36 -4.59
C ALA A 76 -31.66 29.00 -3.24
N ALA A 77 -31.04 28.25 -2.35
CA ALA A 77 -30.49 28.73 -1.08
C ALA A 77 -29.04 29.25 -1.19
N GLY A 78 -28.44 29.26 -2.39
CA GLY A 78 -27.03 29.67 -2.61
C GLY A 78 -25.98 28.61 -2.25
N GLU A 79 -26.40 27.38 -2.03
CA GLU A 79 -25.55 26.20 -1.73
C GLU A 79 -25.52 25.24 -2.93
N ARG A 80 -24.66 24.23 -2.89
CA ARG A 80 -24.56 23.22 -3.96
C ARG A 80 -24.46 21.81 -3.41
N LEU A 81 -25.20 20.89 -4.03
CA LEU A 81 -25.01 19.46 -3.80
C LEU A 81 -23.63 19.05 -4.32
N SER A 82 -22.78 18.50 -3.46
CA SER A 82 -21.40 18.13 -3.83
C SER A 82 -21.36 16.87 -4.69
N ALA A 83 -22.09 15.82 -4.29
CA ALA A 83 -22.11 14.54 -4.98
C ALA A 83 -23.34 13.71 -4.61
N ILE A 84 -23.53 12.64 -5.36
CA ILE A 84 -24.36 11.50 -4.95
C ILE A 84 -23.47 10.27 -4.75
N ARG A 85 -23.95 9.29 -3.99
CA ARG A 85 -23.29 8.01 -3.78
C ARG A 85 -24.18 6.85 -4.19
N ILE A 86 -23.56 5.87 -4.87
CA ILE A 86 -24.17 4.59 -5.23
C ILE A 86 -23.32 3.48 -4.57
N ASP A 87 -23.97 2.61 -3.79
CA ASP A 87 -23.30 1.57 -2.98
C ASP A 87 -23.70 0.15 -3.41
N SER A 88 -24.52 -0.01 -4.47
CA SER A 88 -25.04 -1.30 -4.89
C SER A 88 -25.38 -1.35 -6.39
N GLY A 89 -25.59 -2.57 -6.91
CA GLY A 89 -26.01 -2.81 -8.28
C GLY A 89 -24.89 -2.70 -9.31
N ASP A 90 -25.27 -2.53 -10.57
CA ASP A 90 -24.34 -2.34 -11.70
C ASP A 90 -23.86 -0.87 -11.73
N LEU A 91 -22.73 -0.63 -11.06
CA LEU A 91 -22.17 0.72 -10.88
C LEU A 91 -21.88 1.43 -12.19
N ALA A 92 -21.42 0.71 -13.24
CA ALA A 92 -21.14 1.31 -14.54
C ALA A 92 -22.42 1.78 -15.24
N LYS A 93 -23.47 0.98 -15.21
CA LYS A 93 -24.75 1.31 -15.80
C LYS A 93 -25.47 2.41 -15.02
N LEU A 94 -25.47 2.29 -13.69
CA LEU A 94 -26.15 3.25 -12.81
C LEU A 94 -25.48 4.63 -12.83
N SER A 95 -24.16 4.71 -12.81
CA SER A 95 -23.44 5.99 -12.90
C SER A 95 -23.72 6.72 -14.22
N LYS A 96 -23.77 6.00 -15.34
CA LYS A 96 -24.14 6.57 -16.64
C LYS A 96 -25.59 7.09 -16.66
N TYR A 97 -26.50 6.33 -16.07
CA TYR A 97 -27.90 6.76 -15.95
C TYR A 97 -28.01 8.04 -15.12
N VAL A 98 -27.43 8.04 -13.92
CA VAL A 98 -27.46 9.18 -13.00
C VAL A 98 -26.80 10.42 -13.62
N ARG A 99 -25.64 10.27 -14.27
CA ARG A 99 -24.98 11.40 -14.95
C ARG A 99 -25.88 12.01 -16.01
N GLY A 100 -26.51 11.19 -16.85
CA GLY A 100 -27.44 11.67 -17.87
C GLY A 100 -28.65 12.40 -17.28
N ARG A 101 -29.15 11.96 -16.13
CA ARG A 101 -30.26 12.64 -15.44
C ARG A 101 -29.86 14.01 -14.88
N PHE A 102 -28.71 14.07 -14.19
CA PHE A 102 -28.18 15.33 -13.64
C PHE A 102 -27.84 16.34 -14.74
N ASP A 103 -27.25 15.90 -15.84
CA ASP A 103 -26.93 16.76 -17.00
C ASP A 103 -28.20 17.34 -17.65
N ALA A 104 -29.24 16.51 -17.83
CA ALA A 104 -30.50 16.94 -18.38
C ALA A 104 -31.22 18.00 -17.51
N GLU A 105 -30.96 17.97 -16.20
CA GLU A 105 -31.53 18.89 -15.23
C GLU A 105 -30.67 20.15 -14.97
N GLY A 106 -29.53 20.28 -15.73
CA GLY A 106 -28.64 21.43 -15.62
C GLY A 106 -27.68 21.38 -14.41
N LEU A 107 -27.45 20.18 -13.87
CA LEU A 107 -26.62 19.95 -12.68
C LEU A 107 -25.32 19.18 -13.00
N PRO A 108 -24.55 19.55 -14.03
CA PRO A 108 -23.36 18.78 -14.45
C PRO A 108 -22.23 18.80 -13.43
N TYR A 109 -22.25 19.68 -12.47
CA TYR A 109 -21.24 19.84 -11.41
C TYR A 109 -21.38 18.82 -10.28
N VAL A 110 -22.55 18.14 -10.16
CA VAL A 110 -22.76 17.16 -9.09
C VAL A 110 -21.90 15.93 -9.35
N GLY A 111 -20.98 15.62 -8.44
CA GLY A 111 -20.10 14.47 -8.55
C GLY A 111 -20.81 13.13 -8.32
N ILE A 112 -20.25 12.06 -8.86
CA ILE A 112 -20.70 10.68 -8.64
C ILE A 112 -19.64 9.93 -7.84
N SER A 113 -20.01 9.51 -6.64
CA SER A 113 -19.20 8.65 -5.77
C SER A 113 -19.77 7.23 -5.81
N VAL A 114 -18.90 6.22 -5.87
CA VAL A 114 -19.30 4.82 -5.78
C VAL A 114 -18.56 4.10 -4.67
N SER A 115 -19.18 3.09 -4.11
CA SER A 115 -18.63 2.18 -3.12
C SER A 115 -19.22 0.78 -3.35
N ASN A 116 -18.98 -0.19 -2.47
CA ASN A 116 -19.38 -1.59 -2.59
C ASN A 116 -18.23 -2.51 -3.01
N ASP A 117 -17.51 -3.05 -2.01
CA ASP A 117 -16.43 -4.04 -2.16
C ASP A 117 -15.42 -3.78 -3.29
N LEU A 118 -15.10 -2.48 -3.48
CA LEU A 118 -14.19 -2.04 -4.53
C LEU A 118 -12.76 -2.46 -4.25
N ASP A 119 -12.08 -2.83 -5.33
CA ASP A 119 -10.65 -3.06 -5.41
C ASP A 119 -10.08 -2.45 -6.70
N GLU A 120 -8.76 -2.54 -6.89
CA GLU A 120 -8.08 -2.00 -8.07
C GLU A 120 -8.61 -2.60 -9.38
N TYR A 121 -8.98 -3.87 -9.40
CA TYR A 121 -9.48 -4.55 -10.59
C TYR A 121 -10.88 -4.10 -10.97
N THR A 122 -11.75 -3.99 -9.98
CA THR A 122 -13.12 -3.49 -10.16
C THR A 122 -13.11 -2.03 -10.61
N ILE A 123 -12.26 -1.20 -10.00
CA ILE A 123 -12.09 0.21 -10.38
C ILE A 123 -11.60 0.30 -11.82
N GLN A 124 -10.56 -0.45 -12.20
CA GLN A 124 -10.07 -0.46 -13.58
C GLN A 124 -11.17 -0.87 -14.57
N SER A 125 -11.93 -1.91 -14.25
CA SER A 125 -13.06 -2.35 -15.07
C SER A 125 -14.14 -1.27 -15.24
N LEU A 126 -14.47 -0.53 -14.18
CA LEU A 126 -15.42 0.59 -14.25
C LEU A 126 -14.91 1.72 -15.15
N LEU A 127 -13.64 2.05 -15.06
CA LEU A 127 -12.98 3.06 -15.90
C LEU A 127 -12.95 2.62 -17.38
N ASP A 128 -12.60 1.39 -17.65
CA ASP A 128 -12.57 0.82 -19.00
C ASP A 128 -13.96 0.80 -19.66
N GLN A 129 -15.01 0.64 -18.87
CA GLN A 129 -16.39 0.75 -19.31
C GLN A 129 -16.84 2.21 -19.55
N GLY A 130 -15.99 3.20 -19.28
CA GLY A 130 -16.32 4.62 -19.39
C GLY A 130 -17.41 5.05 -18.38
N ALA A 131 -17.39 4.52 -17.17
CA ALA A 131 -18.27 4.95 -16.09
C ALA A 131 -17.89 6.37 -15.62
N PRO A 132 -18.83 7.34 -15.60
CA PRO A 132 -18.56 8.71 -15.19
C PRO A 132 -18.53 8.81 -13.66
N ILE A 133 -17.46 8.32 -13.05
CA ILE A 133 -17.27 8.27 -11.60
C ILE A 133 -16.16 9.23 -11.21
N ASP A 134 -16.44 10.10 -10.25
CA ASP A 134 -15.49 11.12 -9.75
C ASP A 134 -14.71 10.64 -8.52
N SER A 135 -15.27 9.73 -7.72
CA SER A 135 -14.61 9.21 -6.53
C SER A 135 -15.04 7.79 -6.17
N PHE A 136 -14.11 7.07 -5.54
CA PHE A 136 -14.26 5.67 -5.15
C PHE A 136 -14.10 5.52 -3.65
N GLY A 137 -15.11 4.97 -2.97
CA GLY A 137 -15.05 4.59 -1.57
C GLY A 137 -14.51 3.17 -1.41
N VAL A 138 -13.20 3.01 -1.26
CA VAL A 138 -12.55 1.72 -1.07
C VAL A 138 -12.42 1.44 0.43
N GLY A 139 -13.11 0.42 0.91
CA GLY A 139 -13.18 0.06 2.33
C GLY A 139 -12.31 -1.15 2.67
N THR A 140 -12.96 -2.29 2.87
CA THR A 140 -12.38 -3.53 3.39
C THR A 140 -11.13 -3.99 2.62
N LYS A 141 -11.18 -3.98 1.28
CA LYS A 141 -10.07 -4.43 0.43
C LYS A 141 -8.79 -3.64 0.66
N LEU A 142 -8.92 -2.30 0.80
CA LEU A 142 -7.79 -1.42 1.09
C LEU A 142 -7.33 -1.56 2.55
N ALA A 143 -8.26 -1.50 3.50
CA ALA A 143 -7.93 -1.49 4.93
C ALA A 143 -7.27 -2.80 5.40
N THR A 144 -7.62 -3.93 4.78
CA THR A 144 -7.08 -5.25 5.13
C THR A 144 -5.92 -5.68 4.24
N CYS A 145 -5.59 -4.93 3.16
CA CYS A 145 -4.69 -5.41 2.11
C CYS A 145 -5.10 -6.82 1.64
N TYR A 146 -6.34 -6.94 1.17
CA TYR A 146 -7.12 -8.18 1.07
C TYR A 146 -6.39 -9.34 0.41
N ASP A 147 -5.64 -9.11 -0.65
CA ASP A 147 -4.90 -10.16 -1.37
C ASP A 147 -3.71 -10.70 -0.60
N GLN A 148 -3.10 -9.86 0.26
CA GLN A 148 -1.99 -10.25 1.13
C GLN A 148 -2.08 -9.52 2.48
N PRO A 149 -3.01 -9.91 3.36
CA PRO A 149 -3.34 -9.19 4.60
C PRO A 149 -2.25 -9.29 5.67
N ALA A 150 -1.27 -10.18 5.48
CA ALA A 150 -0.17 -10.36 6.41
C ALA A 150 1.17 -10.45 5.68
N LEU A 151 2.15 -9.68 6.13
CA LEU A 151 3.55 -9.87 5.74
C LEU A 151 4.12 -10.99 6.62
N GLY A 152 4.56 -12.08 5.98
CA GLY A 152 5.19 -13.19 6.66
C GLY A 152 6.54 -12.78 7.25
N GLY A 153 6.59 -12.42 8.51
CA GLY A 153 7.82 -12.12 9.24
C GLY A 153 8.43 -13.39 9.85
N VAL A 154 9.73 -13.58 9.65
CA VAL A 154 10.50 -14.61 10.33
C VAL A 154 11.78 -14.04 10.90
N TYR A 155 12.17 -14.52 12.09
CA TYR A 155 13.44 -14.20 12.71
C TYR A 155 14.34 -15.44 12.66
N LYS A 156 15.53 -15.31 12.09
CA LYS A 156 16.50 -16.40 11.93
C LYS A 156 17.89 -15.94 12.36
N LEU A 157 18.62 -16.82 13.06
CA LEU A 157 20.00 -16.60 13.40
C LEU A 157 20.84 -16.60 12.11
N SER A 158 21.62 -15.54 11.89
CA SER A 158 22.48 -15.36 10.72
C SER A 158 23.97 -15.33 11.05
N ALA A 159 24.33 -14.93 12.27
CA ALA A 159 25.69 -14.95 12.76
C ALA A 159 25.73 -15.17 14.28
N ARG A 160 26.85 -15.66 14.82
CA ARG A 160 27.11 -15.81 16.25
C ARG A 160 28.54 -15.44 16.58
N ARG A 161 28.81 -15.02 17.81
CA ARG A 161 30.15 -14.85 18.37
C ARG A 161 30.16 -15.34 19.82
N ALA A 162 31.30 -15.76 20.32
CA ALA A 162 31.43 -16.29 21.67
C ALA A 162 31.46 -15.14 22.71
N SER A 163 32.12 -14.03 22.39
CA SER A 163 32.14 -12.80 23.18
C SER A 163 32.08 -11.55 22.30
N GLU A 164 31.98 -10.38 22.90
CA GLU A 164 31.99 -9.11 22.14
C GLU A 164 33.32 -8.84 21.43
N ALA A 165 34.40 -9.40 21.93
CA ALA A 165 35.72 -9.25 21.34
C ALA A 165 36.00 -10.21 20.17
N ASP A 166 35.18 -11.23 20.00
CA ASP A 166 35.38 -12.24 18.97
C ASP A 166 34.70 -11.81 17.64
N PRO A 167 35.29 -12.24 16.50
CA PRO A 167 34.69 -12.01 15.20
C PRO A 167 33.37 -12.77 15.06
N TRP A 168 32.44 -12.22 14.27
CA TRP A 168 31.20 -12.88 13.95
C TRP A 168 31.45 -14.13 13.08
N THR A 169 30.85 -15.23 13.47
CA THR A 169 30.85 -16.48 12.70
C THR A 169 29.50 -16.58 11.98
N PRO A 170 29.46 -16.50 10.63
CA PRO A 170 28.24 -16.63 9.86
C PRO A 170 27.63 -18.01 9.99
N VAL A 171 26.33 -18.12 10.06
CA VAL A 171 25.59 -19.37 10.14
C VAL A 171 24.41 -19.39 9.16
N VAL A 172 24.03 -20.57 8.70
CA VAL A 172 22.94 -20.75 7.74
C VAL A 172 22.01 -21.87 8.19
N LYS A 173 20.71 -21.62 8.08
CA LYS A 173 19.70 -22.66 8.20
C LYS A 173 19.49 -23.31 6.83
N LEU A 174 19.65 -24.63 6.76
CA LEU A 174 19.30 -25.41 5.58
C LEU A 174 17.77 -25.57 5.43
N SER A 175 17.34 -25.74 4.21
CA SER A 175 15.96 -26.12 3.85
C SER A 175 16.00 -26.94 2.56
N GLU A 176 15.10 -27.90 2.45
CA GLU A 176 14.84 -28.62 1.19
C GLU A 176 14.42 -27.66 0.07
N GLN A 177 13.71 -26.61 0.44
CA GLN A 177 13.30 -25.54 -0.48
C GLN A 177 14.39 -24.47 -0.56
N PRO A 178 15.09 -24.30 -1.70
CA PRO A 178 16.23 -23.37 -1.83
C PRO A 178 15.93 -21.94 -1.41
N TYR A 179 14.74 -21.43 -1.70
CA TYR A 179 14.29 -20.07 -1.36
C TYR A 179 14.07 -19.86 0.15
N LYS A 180 14.01 -20.94 0.96
CA LYS A 180 13.92 -20.88 2.42
C LYS A 180 15.27 -20.98 3.13
N ARG A 181 16.37 -21.10 2.40
CA ARG A 181 17.73 -21.03 2.97
C ARG A 181 17.99 -19.62 3.44
N THR A 182 18.57 -19.48 4.64
CA THR A 182 18.85 -18.15 5.19
C THR A 182 20.11 -17.55 4.57
N ILE A 183 20.20 -16.23 4.63
CA ILE A 183 21.41 -15.49 4.27
C ILE A 183 22.24 -15.33 5.56
N PRO A 184 23.54 -15.70 5.56
CA PRO A 184 24.40 -15.61 6.75
C PRO A 184 24.95 -14.18 6.95
N GLY A 185 25.63 -13.97 8.10
CA GLY A 185 26.38 -12.76 8.40
C GLY A 185 25.62 -11.65 9.11
N VAL A 186 26.29 -10.53 9.40
CA VAL A 186 25.71 -9.30 9.96
C VAL A 186 25.18 -8.45 8.80
N GLN A 187 23.94 -8.68 8.47
CA GLN A 187 23.34 -8.19 7.23
C GLN A 187 23.04 -6.71 7.26
N ARG A 188 23.34 -6.04 6.15
CA ARG A 188 22.94 -4.69 5.78
C ARG A 188 22.29 -4.71 4.41
N VAL A 189 21.57 -3.64 4.04
CA VAL A 189 20.90 -3.51 2.74
C VAL A 189 21.18 -2.15 2.15
N ARG A 190 21.65 -2.13 0.91
CA ARG A 190 21.81 -0.95 0.07
C ARG A 190 20.79 -0.96 -1.05
N ARG A 191 20.18 0.19 -1.31
CA ARG A 191 19.42 0.44 -2.52
C ARG A 191 20.23 1.26 -3.48
N TYR A 192 20.36 0.77 -4.70
CA TYR A 192 21.07 1.44 -5.77
C TYR A 192 20.13 2.21 -6.66
N TYR A 193 20.61 3.33 -7.17
CA TYR A 193 19.82 4.27 -7.97
C TYR A 193 20.54 4.56 -9.30
N ASP A 194 19.75 4.76 -10.36
CA ASP A 194 20.26 5.26 -11.63
C ASP A 194 20.58 6.76 -11.57
N GLY A 195 21.15 7.30 -12.66
CA GLY A 195 21.51 8.73 -12.77
C GLY A 195 20.30 9.68 -12.76
N PHE A 196 19.06 9.17 -12.79
CA PHE A 196 17.82 9.93 -12.68
C PHE A 196 17.18 9.82 -11.29
N GLY A 197 17.82 9.12 -10.35
CA GLY A 197 17.34 8.88 -9.02
C GLY A 197 16.30 7.76 -8.91
N GLY A 198 16.10 6.97 -9.98
CA GLY A 198 15.23 5.80 -9.98
C GLY A 198 15.88 4.61 -9.29
N PRO A 199 15.15 3.84 -8.43
CA PRO A 199 15.70 2.65 -7.80
C PRO A 199 15.88 1.52 -8.82
N VAL A 200 17.08 0.90 -8.83
CA VAL A 200 17.47 -0.15 -9.77
C VAL A 200 17.43 -1.53 -9.12
N CYS A 201 18.08 -1.68 -7.95
CA CYS A 201 18.18 -2.96 -7.24
C CYS A 201 18.49 -2.74 -5.76
N ASP A 202 18.23 -3.79 -4.94
CA ASP A 202 18.63 -3.84 -3.55
C ASP A 202 19.69 -4.94 -3.33
N MET A 203 20.77 -4.61 -2.64
CA MET A 203 21.86 -5.53 -2.33
C MET A 203 21.96 -5.78 -0.82
N ILE A 204 21.88 -7.04 -0.43
CA ILE A 204 22.17 -7.51 0.92
C ILE A 204 23.67 -7.81 1.00
N TYR A 205 24.35 -7.30 2.02
CA TYR A 205 25.77 -7.54 2.24
C TYR A 205 26.07 -7.79 3.72
N ASP A 206 27.24 -8.36 4.02
CA ASP A 206 27.73 -8.56 5.37
C ASP A 206 28.61 -7.37 5.78
N GLU A 207 28.25 -6.68 6.88
CA GLU A 207 28.98 -5.52 7.39
C GLU A 207 30.44 -5.84 7.69
N ASP A 208 30.74 -7.01 8.28
CA ASP A 208 32.08 -7.41 8.65
C ASP A 208 32.96 -7.79 7.44
N HIS A 209 32.36 -8.23 6.34
CA HIS A 209 33.11 -8.67 5.14
C HIS A 209 33.38 -7.53 4.15
N LEU A 210 32.62 -6.45 4.16
CA LEU A 210 32.84 -5.27 3.30
C LEU A 210 33.89 -4.32 3.87
N VAL A 211 34.21 -4.41 5.16
CA VAL A 211 35.24 -3.58 5.84
C VAL A 211 36.66 -4.05 5.55
N GLY A 212 36.86 -5.20 4.86
CA GLY A 212 38.19 -5.74 4.47
C GLY A 212 38.68 -5.18 3.13
N GLU A 213 40.01 -4.86 3.11
CA GLU A 213 40.76 -4.24 2.03
C GLU A 213 40.42 -4.70 0.59
N GLY A 214 40.06 -3.74 -0.27
CA GLY A 214 40.00 -3.89 -1.72
C GLY A 214 38.76 -3.24 -2.34
N ALA A 215 38.94 -2.19 -3.13
CA ALA A 215 37.92 -1.41 -3.82
C ALA A 215 37.03 -2.20 -4.81
N ALA A 216 37.25 -3.50 -4.97
CA ALA A 216 36.47 -4.37 -5.84
C ALA A 216 35.35 -5.17 -5.11
N ARG A 217 35.32 -5.13 -3.78
CA ARG A 217 34.25 -5.79 -3.00
C ARG A 217 33.07 -4.87 -2.84
N GLY A 218 31.87 -5.40 -3.08
CA GLY A 218 30.62 -4.65 -2.97
C GLY A 218 30.06 -4.12 -4.28
N ASN A 219 30.74 -4.35 -5.41
CA ASN A 219 30.32 -3.83 -6.70
C ASN A 219 29.51 -4.82 -7.55
N THR A 220 29.41 -6.07 -7.10
CA THR A 220 28.71 -7.12 -7.85
C THR A 220 27.60 -7.71 -7.02
N LEU A 221 26.38 -7.64 -7.55
CA LEU A 221 25.17 -8.22 -6.99
C LEU A 221 24.84 -9.53 -7.69
N VAL A 222 24.57 -10.59 -6.92
CA VAL A 222 24.04 -11.88 -7.39
C VAL A 222 22.60 -12.01 -6.90
N ALA A 223 21.63 -12.17 -7.82
CA ALA A 223 20.25 -12.22 -7.43
C ALA A 223 19.93 -13.42 -6.52
N VAL A 224 19.09 -13.18 -5.50
CA VAL A 224 18.74 -14.20 -4.49
C VAL A 224 18.03 -15.41 -5.11
N ASN A 225 17.18 -15.18 -6.11
CA ASN A 225 16.33 -16.19 -6.72
C ASN A 225 16.90 -16.76 -8.03
N ASP A 226 17.94 -16.15 -8.58
CA ASP A 226 18.59 -16.60 -9.82
C ASP A 226 20.10 -16.28 -9.77
N ALA A 227 20.89 -17.25 -9.43
CA ALA A 227 22.35 -17.09 -9.33
C ALA A 227 23.05 -16.78 -10.67
N ALA A 228 22.38 -16.98 -11.81
CA ALA A 228 22.89 -16.58 -13.11
C ALA A 228 22.71 -15.09 -13.41
N LEU A 229 21.79 -14.44 -12.69
CA LEU A 229 21.56 -13.00 -12.81
C LEU A 229 22.55 -12.26 -11.92
N VAL A 230 23.57 -11.70 -12.56
CA VAL A 230 24.64 -10.92 -11.92
C VAL A 230 24.58 -9.49 -12.44
N THR A 231 24.66 -8.53 -11.54
CA THR A 231 24.61 -7.10 -11.87
C THR A 231 25.83 -6.38 -11.31
N ASP A 232 26.51 -5.61 -12.15
CA ASP A 232 27.54 -4.67 -11.72
C ASP A 232 26.87 -3.37 -11.24
N VAL A 233 27.18 -2.94 -10.03
CA VAL A 233 26.63 -1.75 -9.39
C VAL A 233 27.69 -0.69 -9.08
N SER A 234 28.90 -0.84 -9.65
CA SER A 234 30.07 0.02 -9.37
C SER A 234 29.86 1.49 -9.68
N GLU A 235 29.07 1.77 -10.74
CA GLU A 235 28.81 3.12 -11.23
C GLU A 235 27.48 3.72 -10.67
N LEU A 236 26.78 2.98 -9.79
CA LEU A 236 25.49 3.39 -9.25
C LEU A 236 25.63 4.06 -7.89
N GLU A 237 24.90 5.13 -7.68
CA GLU A 237 24.74 5.71 -6.34
C GLU A 237 23.90 4.78 -5.45
N TYR A 238 24.16 4.78 -4.15
CA TYR A 238 23.38 3.96 -3.21
C TYR A 238 23.01 4.71 -1.93
N ARG A 239 22.01 4.17 -1.25
CA ARG A 239 21.63 4.56 0.12
C ARG A 239 21.51 3.32 1.00
N GLU A 240 21.97 3.44 2.24
CA GLU A 240 21.71 2.42 3.26
C GLU A 240 20.23 2.46 3.64
N LEU A 241 19.59 1.29 3.64
CA LEU A 241 18.16 1.19 4.01
C LEU A 241 17.96 0.96 5.50
N LEU A 242 18.93 0.37 6.19
CA LEU A 242 18.84 0.11 7.62
C LEU A 242 19.35 1.33 8.39
N VAL A 243 18.46 1.98 9.12
CA VAL A 243 18.79 3.09 10.01
C VAL A 243 18.52 2.71 11.46
N PRO A 244 19.33 3.16 12.42
CA PRO A 244 19.11 2.88 13.83
C PRO A 244 17.84 3.60 14.32
N ILE A 245 16.88 2.84 14.85
CA ILE A 245 15.63 3.36 15.43
C ILE A 245 15.71 3.40 16.95
N VAL A 246 16.28 2.35 17.54
CA VAL A 246 16.49 2.24 18.98
C VAL A 246 17.96 1.86 19.22
N ARG A 247 18.62 2.53 20.16
CA ARG A 247 19.97 2.22 20.64
C ARG A 247 19.98 2.33 22.16
N ASP A 248 20.52 1.31 22.83
CA ASP A 248 20.62 1.24 24.29
C ASP A 248 19.28 1.51 25.00
N GLY A 249 18.21 0.92 24.47
CA GLY A 249 16.84 1.06 24.98
C GLY A 249 16.16 2.40 24.71
N SER A 250 16.84 3.33 24.02
CA SER A 250 16.32 4.66 23.72
C SER A 250 16.06 4.84 22.23
N ALA A 251 14.96 5.51 21.87
CA ALA A 251 14.67 5.88 20.51
C ALA A 251 15.68 6.94 20.02
N VAL A 252 16.40 6.65 18.93
CA VAL A 252 17.45 7.53 18.36
C VAL A 252 17.04 8.14 17.03
N ALA A 253 16.06 7.56 16.32
CA ALA A 253 15.54 8.15 15.10
C ALA A 253 14.59 9.31 15.40
N PRO A 254 14.62 10.38 14.59
CA PRO A 254 13.59 11.41 14.66
C PRO A 254 12.23 10.78 14.36
N ARG A 255 11.19 11.30 15.02
CA ARG A 255 9.82 10.88 14.71
C ARG A 255 9.46 11.43 13.33
N GLU A 256 9.25 10.53 12.39
CA GLU A 256 8.70 10.85 11.08
C GLU A 256 7.22 11.25 11.25
N SER A 257 6.80 12.32 10.57
CA SER A 257 5.38 12.65 10.51
C SER A 257 4.64 11.71 9.56
N ILE A 258 3.32 11.61 9.70
CA ILE A 258 2.48 10.84 8.76
C ILE A 258 2.60 11.42 7.34
N GLN A 259 2.75 12.73 7.21
CA GLN A 259 2.90 13.39 5.93
C GLN A 259 4.23 13.00 5.25
N ASP A 260 5.34 13.01 5.99
CA ASP A 260 6.66 12.58 5.46
C ASP A 260 6.62 11.10 5.03
N ALA A 261 5.98 10.24 5.83
CA ALA A 261 5.81 8.83 5.51
C ALA A 261 4.96 8.63 4.23
N ARG A 262 3.90 9.44 4.07
CA ARG A 262 3.07 9.44 2.86
C ARG A 262 3.85 9.90 1.64
N GLU A 263 4.58 10.99 1.74
CA GLU A 263 5.39 11.53 0.63
C GLU A 263 6.45 10.53 0.18
N ARG A 264 7.14 9.88 1.12
CA ARG A 264 8.10 8.81 0.83
C ARG A 264 7.43 7.61 0.14
N CYS A 265 6.23 7.23 0.57
CA CYS A 265 5.48 6.14 -0.05
C CYS A 265 5.05 6.50 -1.48
N VAL A 266 4.46 7.68 -1.68
CA VAL A 266 4.03 8.17 -3.01
C VAL A 266 5.23 8.28 -3.94
N TRP A 267 6.35 8.86 -3.46
CA TRP A 267 7.58 8.93 -4.24
C TRP A 267 8.05 7.55 -4.71
N ALA A 268 8.05 6.56 -3.82
CA ALA A 268 8.45 5.20 -4.16
C ALA A 268 7.50 4.57 -5.20
N LEU A 269 6.18 4.74 -5.02
CA LEU A 269 5.17 4.18 -5.93
C LEU A 269 5.17 4.83 -7.31
N ASP A 270 5.59 6.09 -7.42
CA ASP A 270 5.68 6.79 -8.70
C ASP A 270 6.81 6.28 -9.60
N HIS A 271 7.80 5.57 -9.04
CA HIS A 271 8.89 5.00 -9.82
C HIS A 271 8.46 3.70 -10.51
N ALA A 272 8.82 3.58 -11.79
CA ALA A 272 8.44 2.44 -12.64
C ALA A 272 8.85 1.07 -12.05
N ALA A 273 9.99 1.01 -11.34
CA ALA A 273 10.50 -0.19 -10.70
C ALA A 273 9.51 -0.81 -9.68
N PHE A 274 8.64 0.01 -9.06
CA PHE A 274 7.65 -0.44 -8.10
C PHE A 274 6.23 -0.52 -8.68
N LYS A 275 5.99 -0.01 -9.88
CA LYS A 275 4.72 -0.11 -10.60
C LYS A 275 4.54 -1.48 -11.28
N ARG A 276 4.67 -2.56 -10.49
CA ARG A 276 4.56 -3.95 -11.02
C ARG A 276 3.27 -4.24 -11.77
N PHE A 277 2.19 -3.59 -11.40
CA PHE A 277 0.90 -3.74 -12.05
C PHE A 277 0.88 -3.21 -13.49
N LEU A 278 1.63 -2.12 -13.74
CA LEU A 278 1.73 -1.49 -15.07
C LEU A 278 2.94 -2.00 -15.86
N TYR A 279 4.01 -2.39 -15.15
CA TYR A 279 5.29 -2.79 -15.75
C TYR A 279 5.78 -4.06 -15.06
N PRO A 280 5.63 -5.24 -15.68
CA PRO A 280 6.01 -6.53 -15.10
C PRO A 280 7.53 -6.74 -14.98
N GLN A 281 8.33 -5.70 -14.95
CA GLN A 281 9.76 -5.79 -14.73
C GLN A 281 10.05 -6.29 -13.31
N THR A 282 10.92 -7.27 -13.22
CA THR A 282 11.34 -7.83 -11.94
C THR A 282 12.36 -6.91 -11.29
N TYR A 283 12.01 -6.27 -10.18
CA TYR A 283 12.95 -5.56 -9.35
C TYR A 283 13.94 -6.55 -8.72
N VAL A 284 15.23 -6.34 -8.92
CA VAL A 284 16.27 -7.30 -8.50
C VAL A 284 16.63 -7.08 -7.03
N VAL A 285 16.50 -8.13 -6.23
CA VAL A 285 17.08 -8.19 -4.89
C VAL A 285 18.16 -9.27 -4.89
N GLY A 286 19.38 -8.90 -4.51
CA GLY A 286 20.54 -9.78 -4.56
C GLY A 286 21.40 -9.73 -3.32
N MET A 287 22.41 -10.57 -3.30
CA MET A 287 23.49 -10.54 -2.32
C MET A 287 24.75 -9.98 -2.96
N GLU A 288 25.57 -9.32 -2.17
CA GLU A 288 26.95 -9.07 -2.55
C GLU A 288 27.64 -10.41 -2.90
N GLN A 289 28.51 -10.41 -3.91
CA GLN A 289 29.10 -11.63 -4.47
C GLN A 289 29.87 -12.46 -3.41
N GLY A 290 30.63 -11.82 -2.53
CA GLY A 290 31.37 -12.50 -1.47
C GLY A 290 30.42 -13.16 -0.44
N LEU A 291 29.33 -12.46 -0.08
CA LEU A 291 28.29 -13.02 0.79
C LEU A 291 27.59 -14.21 0.14
N ALA A 292 27.32 -14.15 -1.17
CA ALA A 292 26.77 -15.27 -1.92
C ALA A 292 27.69 -16.50 -1.88
N GLN A 293 29.00 -16.30 -2.05
CA GLN A 293 30.01 -17.37 -1.96
C GLN A 293 30.03 -17.99 -0.58
N VAL A 294 30.08 -17.16 0.49
CA VAL A 294 30.05 -17.63 1.89
C VAL A 294 28.81 -18.46 2.16
N ARG A 295 27.64 -18.00 1.70
CA ARG A 295 26.40 -18.75 1.84
C ARG A 295 26.49 -20.13 1.18
N ASP A 296 26.95 -20.17 -0.06
CA ASP A 296 27.04 -21.41 -0.83
C ASP A 296 28.03 -22.40 -0.25
N GLU A 297 29.13 -21.93 0.31
CA GLU A 297 30.10 -22.75 1.05
C GLU A 297 29.51 -23.35 2.32
N LEU A 298 28.82 -22.54 3.13
CA LEU A 298 28.14 -22.99 4.33
C LEU A 298 27.03 -24.00 4.01
N VAL A 299 26.27 -23.78 2.96
CA VAL A 299 25.25 -24.73 2.50
C VAL A 299 25.89 -26.06 2.10
N ARG A 300 26.93 -26.05 1.27
CA ARG A 300 27.68 -27.28 0.85
C ARG A 300 28.25 -28.04 2.04
N LYS A 301 28.91 -27.32 2.97
CA LYS A 301 29.48 -27.93 4.19
C LYS A 301 28.42 -28.60 5.05
N ASN A 302 27.29 -27.92 5.29
CA ASN A 302 26.24 -28.44 6.16
C ASN A 302 25.43 -29.57 5.47
N MET A 303 25.25 -29.52 4.16
CA MET A 303 24.64 -30.65 3.43
C MET A 303 25.53 -31.91 3.44
N ALA A 304 26.83 -31.76 3.27
CA ALA A 304 27.77 -32.88 3.36
C ALA A 304 27.76 -33.50 4.79
N ALA A 305 27.70 -32.69 5.81
CA ALA A 305 27.59 -33.16 7.20
C ALA A 305 26.27 -33.90 7.45
N ALA A 306 25.16 -33.39 6.94
CA ALA A 306 23.85 -34.01 7.07
C ALA A 306 23.76 -35.37 6.38
N SER A 307 24.34 -35.52 5.18
CA SER A 307 24.38 -36.78 4.43
C SER A 307 25.28 -37.85 5.06
N ALA A 308 26.16 -37.49 5.98
CA ALA A 308 26.98 -38.42 6.72
C ALA A 308 26.27 -39.15 7.89
N PHE A 309 25.06 -38.74 8.24
CA PHE A 309 24.26 -39.41 9.29
C PHE A 309 23.53 -40.65 8.74
N PRO A 310 23.57 -41.80 9.49
CA PRO A 310 23.06 -43.09 9.01
C PRO A 310 21.54 -43.17 8.68
N TRP A 311 20.75 -42.25 9.19
CA TRP A 311 19.29 -42.17 8.96
C TRP A 311 18.84 -41.15 7.90
N ALA A 312 19.77 -40.62 7.12
CA ALA A 312 19.46 -39.70 6.02
C ALA A 312 19.14 -40.42 4.69
N LYS A 313 18.81 -41.75 4.76
CA LYS A 313 18.37 -42.55 3.62
C LYS A 313 16.90 -42.89 3.70
#